data_d23eeb0d03238b9a41a97b02636e259c
#
_entry.id   d23eeb0d03238b9a41a97b02636e259c
#
_cell.length_a   1.000
_cell.length_b   1.000
_cell.length_c   1.000
_cell.angle_alpha   90.00
_cell.angle_beta   90.00
_cell.angle_gamma   90.00
#
_symmetry.space_group_name_H-M   'P 1'
#
loop_
_entity.id
_entity.type
_entity.pdbx_description
1 polymer ?
#
loop_
_entity_poly.entity_id
_entity_poly.type
_entity_poly.pdbx_seq_one_letter_code
_entity_poly.pdbx_strand_id
1 'polypeptide(L)' 'VLPPTLILQGLNDDNLPPEMIDRFVAAYRQAGGTIELQKFPGEPHTFVTKTPDSAASQRALALMVAFIAQQAGAP' A
#
# COMPACT_ATOMS: atom_id res chain seq x y z
N VAL A 1 15.50 -2.87 -13.53
CA VAL A 1 15.09 -3.49 -12.28
C VAL A 1 14.08 -2.59 -11.58
N LEU A 2 12.91 -3.15 -11.25
CA LEU A 2 11.87 -2.40 -10.55
C LEU A 2 12.11 -2.47 -9.04
N PRO A 3 11.99 -1.33 -8.33
CA PRO A 3 12.19 -1.33 -6.88
C PRO A 3 11.07 -2.06 -6.15
N PRO A 4 11.35 -2.69 -5.00
CA PRO A 4 10.29 -3.22 -4.14
C PRO A 4 9.32 -2.12 -3.73
N THR A 5 8.03 -2.39 -3.77
CA THR A 5 6.99 -1.38 -3.56
C THR A 5 5.92 -1.90 -2.61
N LEU A 6 5.42 -1.01 -1.76
CA LEU A 6 4.28 -1.28 -0.90
C LEU A 6 3.18 -0.27 -1.22
N ILE A 7 1.97 -0.78 -1.47
CA ILE A 7 0.79 0.08 -1.67
C ILE A 7 -0.19 -0.18 -0.53
N LEU A 8 -0.62 0.92 0.11
CA LEU A 8 -1.65 0.90 1.14
C LEU A 8 -2.86 1.63 0.58
N GLN A 9 -3.94 0.89 0.33
CA GLN A 9 -5.10 1.41 -0.37
C GLN A 9 -6.35 1.44 0.51
N GLY A 10 -6.96 2.63 0.64
CA GLY A 10 -8.30 2.75 1.19
C GLY A 10 -9.32 2.39 0.12
N LEU A 11 -10.25 1.49 0.42
CA LEU A 11 -11.20 1.00 -0.58
C LEU A 11 -12.32 1.99 -0.89
N ASN A 12 -12.46 3.06 -0.09
CA ASN A 12 -13.37 4.18 -0.36
C ASN A 12 -12.68 5.34 -1.08
N ASP A 13 -11.60 5.05 -1.79
CA ASP A 13 -10.83 6.07 -2.50
C ASP A 13 -11.56 6.47 -3.79
N ASP A 14 -11.95 7.74 -3.89
CA ASP A 14 -12.64 8.28 -5.06
C ASP A 14 -11.67 8.69 -6.17
N ASN A 15 -10.40 8.90 -5.83
CA ASN A 15 -9.40 9.35 -6.81
C ASN A 15 -8.72 8.19 -7.52
N LEU A 16 -8.51 7.08 -6.80
CA LEU A 16 -7.85 5.89 -7.33
C LEU A 16 -8.73 4.67 -7.07
N PRO A 17 -9.61 4.33 -8.01
CA PRO A 17 -10.49 3.18 -7.84
C PRO A 17 -9.71 1.88 -7.63
N PRO A 18 -10.24 0.94 -6.82
CA PRO A 18 -9.54 -0.33 -6.55
C PRO A 18 -9.13 -1.10 -7.79
N GLU A 19 -9.98 -1.14 -8.83
CA GLU A 19 -9.65 -1.87 -10.06
C GLU A 19 -8.47 -1.25 -10.83
N MET A 20 -8.27 0.05 -10.71
CA MET A 20 -7.12 0.71 -11.31
C MET A 20 -5.82 0.27 -10.61
N ILE A 21 -5.85 0.20 -9.28
CA ILE A 21 -4.71 -0.25 -8.50
C ILE A 21 -4.43 -1.73 -8.76
N ASP A 22 -5.47 -2.55 -8.84
CA ASP A 22 -5.31 -3.97 -9.13
C ASP A 22 -4.62 -4.20 -10.48
N ARG A 23 -4.98 -3.41 -11.50
CA ARG A 23 -4.34 -3.47 -12.81
C ARG A 23 -2.88 -3.04 -12.76
N PHE A 24 -2.59 -2.00 -12.00
CA PHE A 24 -1.22 -1.53 -11.82
C PHE A 24 -0.35 -2.60 -11.15
N VAL A 25 -0.87 -3.22 -10.08
CA VAL A 25 -0.17 -4.27 -9.35
C VAL A 25 0.11 -5.46 -10.27
N ALA A 26 -0.87 -5.88 -11.06
CA ALA A 26 -0.70 -7.00 -11.99
C ALA A 26 0.37 -6.69 -13.03
N ALA A 27 0.35 -5.48 -13.60
CA ALA A 27 1.34 -5.06 -14.58
C ALA A 27 2.74 -4.99 -13.98
N TYR A 28 2.85 -4.50 -12.75
CA TYR A 28 4.12 -4.39 -12.04
C TYR A 28 4.74 -5.79 -11.82
N ARG A 29 3.91 -6.73 -11.38
CA ARG A 29 4.36 -8.12 -11.16
C ARG A 29 4.75 -8.79 -12.46
N GLN A 30 4.00 -8.57 -13.53
CA GLN A 30 4.31 -9.10 -14.85
C GLN A 30 5.64 -8.59 -15.39
N ALA A 31 6.00 -7.36 -15.05
CA ALA A 31 7.28 -6.77 -15.43
C ALA A 31 8.45 -7.26 -14.55
N GLY A 32 8.20 -8.18 -13.64
CA GLY A 32 9.23 -8.74 -12.76
C GLY A 32 9.43 -7.98 -11.46
N GLY A 33 8.56 -7.04 -11.15
CA GLY A 33 8.66 -6.26 -9.92
C GLY A 33 8.07 -6.97 -8.71
N THR A 34 8.56 -6.61 -7.53
CA THR A 34 8.02 -7.07 -6.26
C THR A 34 7.13 -5.97 -5.70
N ILE A 35 5.85 -6.28 -5.49
CA ILE A 35 4.89 -5.31 -4.99
C ILE A 35 3.93 -5.97 -4.01
N GLU A 36 3.72 -5.32 -2.87
CA GLU A 36 2.78 -5.75 -1.85
C GLU A 36 1.64 -4.77 -1.80
N LEU A 37 0.41 -5.28 -1.83
CA LEU A 37 -0.80 -4.48 -1.78
C LEU A 37 -1.58 -4.83 -0.51
N GLN A 38 -1.85 -3.82 0.32
CA GLN A 38 -2.68 -3.95 1.52
C GLN A 38 -3.91 -3.07 1.36
N LYS A 39 -5.09 -3.67 1.44
CA LYS A 39 -6.37 -2.96 1.28
C LYS A 39 -7.00 -2.66 2.63
N PHE A 40 -7.59 -1.48 2.76
CA PHE A 40 -8.21 -1.01 3.99
C PHE A 40 -9.68 -0.69 3.72
N PRO A 41 -10.60 -1.64 3.99
CA PRO A 41 -12.03 -1.43 3.73
C PRO A 41 -12.57 -0.20 4.45
N GLY A 42 -13.40 0.58 3.76
CA GLY A 42 -14.04 1.75 4.34
C GLY A 42 -13.17 2.99 4.45
N GLU A 43 -11.87 2.90 4.14
CA GLU A 43 -10.97 4.04 4.29
C GLU A 43 -10.90 4.87 3.00
N PRO A 44 -10.91 6.20 3.12
CA PRO A 44 -10.82 7.08 1.95
C PRO A 44 -9.40 7.27 1.47
N HIS A 45 -9.24 8.03 0.40
CA HIS A 45 -7.93 8.44 -0.09
C HIS A 45 -7.15 9.20 1.00
N THR A 46 -5.87 8.91 1.14
CA THR A 46 -4.97 9.53 2.13
C THR A 46 -5.46 9.41 3.57
N PHE A 47 -6.08 8.27 3.91
CA PHE A 47 -6.65 8.08 5.25
C PHE A 47 -5.61 8.19 6.38
N VAL A 48 -4.37 7.80 6.13
CA VAL A 48 -3.32 7.84 7.15
C VAL A 48 -3.06 9.27 7.62
N THR A 49 -3.10 10.23 6.71
CA THR A 49 -2.89 11.64 7.05
C THR A 49 -4.15 12.32 7.56
N LYS A 50 -5.33 11.87 7.10
CA LYS A 50 -6.61 12.47 7.53
C LYS A 50 -7.06 11.99 8.91
N THR A 51 -6.84 10.72 9.21
CA THR A 51 -7.25 10.11 10.48
C THR A 51 -6.12 9.30 11.09
N PRO A 52 -5.01 9.97 11.50
CA PRO A 52 -3.79 9.26 11.92
C PRO A 52 -3.98 8.39 13.16
N ASP A 53 -4.98 8.68 14.00
CA ASP A 53 -5.22 7.93 15.22
C ASP A 53 -6.16 6.74 15.05
N SER A 54 -6.71 6.54 13.85
CA SER A 54 -7.60 5.41 13.60
C SER A 54 -6.85 4.09 13.65
N ALA A 55 -7.56 3.00 13.93
CA ALA A 55 -6.97 1.67 13.94
C ALA A 55 -6.38 1.31 12.58
N ALA A 56 -7.06 1.69 11.49
CA ALA A 56 -6.56 1.47 10.13
C ALA A 56 -5.25 2.21 9.88
N SER A 57 -5.18 3.48 10.31
CA SER A 57 -3.95 4.27 10.14
C SER A 57 -2.80 3.72 10.95
N GLN A 58 -3.05 3.28 12.18
CA GLN A 58 -2.01 2.67 13.01
C GLN A 58 -1.52 1.37 12.39
N ARG A 59 -2.42 0.55 11.84
CA ARG A 59 -2.03 -0.67 11.13
C ARG A 59 -1.22 -0.35 9.88
N ALA A 60 -1.62 0.69 9.12
CA ALA A 60 -0.89 1.11 7.93
C ALA A 60 0.53 1.57 8.27
N LEU A 61 0.68 2.35 9.34
CA LEU A 61 1.99 2.80 9.79
C LEU A 61 2.88 1.62 10.21
N ALA A 62 2.31 0.63 10.91
CA ALA A 62 3.05 -0.56 11.30
C ALA A 62 3.50 -1.35 10.07
N LEU A 63 2.66 -1.46 9.05
CA LEU A 63 3.03 -2.13 7.80
C LEU A 63 4.14 -1.40 7.06
N MET A 64 4.09 -0.07 7.05
CA MET A 64 5.16 0.75 6.44
C MET A 64 6.50 0.53 7.15
N VAL A 65 6.48 0.57 8.48
CA VAL A 65 7.70 0.37 9.28
C VAL A 65 8.27 -1.03 9.03
N ALA A 66 7.42 -2.04 9.03
CA ALA A 66 7.84 -3.43 8.77
C ALA A 66 8.44 -3.57 7.37
N PHE A 67 7.82 -2.95 6.37
CA PHE A 67 8.32 -3.00 5.00
C PHE A 67 9.69 -2.34 4.87
N ILE A 68 9.85 -1.16 5.47
CA ILE A 68 11.12 -0.43 5.45
C ILE A 68 12.21 -1.25 6.15
N ALA A 69 11.91 -1.82 7.31
CA ALA A 69 12.86 -2.63 8.05
C ALA A 69 13.28 -3.86 7.25
N GLN A 70 12.33 -4.51 6.56
CA GLN A 70 12.61 -5.67 5.74
C GLN A 70 13.55 -5.32 4.59
N GLN A 71 13.32 -4.19 3.91
CA GLN A 71 14.17 -3.77 2.81
C GLN A 71 15.55 -3.33 3.29
N ALA A 72 15.61 -2.60 4.40
CA ALA A 72 16.89 -2.14 4.96
C ALA A 72 17.71 -3.27 5.52
N GLY A 73 17.07 -4.32 6.06
CA GLY A 73 17.76 -5.47 6.62
C GLY A 73 18.07 -6.57 5.62
N ALA A 74 17.64 -6.42 4.37
CA ALA A 74 17.88 -7.45 3.35
C ALA A 74 19.37 -7.53 3.02
N PRO A 75 19.94 -8.73 3.00
CA PRO A 75 21.34 -8.89 2.63
C PRO A 75 21.58 -8.60 1.15
#